data_0af04a222fa5bd430977d452c24aa404
#
_entry.id   0af04a222fa5bd430977d452c24aa404
#
_cell.length_a   1.000
_cell.length_b   1.000
_cell.length_c   1.000
_cell.angle_alpha   90.00
_cell.angle_beta   90.00
_cell.angle_gamma   90.00
#
_symmetry.space_group_name_H-M   'P 1'
#
loop_
_entity.id
_entity.type
_entity.pdbx_description
1 polymer ?
#
loop_
_entity_poly.entity_id
_entity_poly.type
_entity_poly.pdbx_seq_one_letter_code
_entity_poly.pdbx_strand_id
1 'polypeptide(L)'
;MSQIEALLDKGELRPGDQLPPERALAEQFQVSRASVREALRSLELLGVVETRAGGGTFVRRTVPEDLARPLSNLIARGHTLTDVIEVRGLIEPAIAAAAAKRIRPDELDELRGILRQQAEKIAAGLSYAEEDTRFHELIGQAARNELLVTMIGVIWDVLRSSREQWLQTNERAHSSIDAHQRILAALEAHDADAARIAGADHIRAVGEGILKLIAERPQTHAGTQATGTVGRGA
;
A
#
# COMPACT_ATOMS: atom_id res chain seq x y z
N MET A 1 8.79 21.08 14.80
CA MET A 1 9.06 19.99 13.86
C MET A 1 9.44 18.72 14.61
N SER A 2 10.59 18.64 15.25
CA SER A 2 11.06 17.46 16.00
C SER A 2 10.10 16.84 17.02
N GLN A 3 9.23 17.64 17.65
CA GLN A 3 8.26 17.15 18.65
C GLN A 3 7.06 16.43 18.00
N ILE A 4 6.61 16.85 16.81
CA ILE A 4 5.55 16.17 16.06
C ILE A 4 6.12 14.87 15.46
N GLU A 5 7.34 14.92 14.93
CA GLU A 5 8.07 13.74 14.47
C GLU A 5 8.24 12.72 15.60
N ALA A 6 8.60 13.17 16.79
CA ALA A 6 8.71 12.30 17.98
C ALA A 6 7.38 11.63 18.39
N LEU A 7 6.22 12.28 18.16
CA LEU A 7 4.91 11.68 18.41
C LEU A 7 4.57 10.61 17.35
N LEU A 8 4.98 10.83 16.10
CA LEU A 8 4.87 9.84 15.03
C LEU A 8 5.77 8.64 15.31
N ASP A 9 7.03 8.87 15.68
CA ASP A 9 8.02 7.82 15.99
C ASP A 9 7.59 6.93 17.17
N LYS A 10 6.90 7.52 18.15
CA LYS A 10 6.35 6.79 19.31
C LYS A 10 5.03 6.08 19.00
N GLY A 11 4.45 6.30 17.81
CA GLY A 11 3.15 5.74 17.43
C GLY A 11 1.97 6.40 18.17
N GLU A 12 2.19 7.54 18.83
CA GLU A 12 1.14 8.36 19.46
C GLU A 12 0.29 9.08 18.41
N LEU A 13 0.84 9.33 17.21
CA LEU A 13 0.16 9.77 16.01
C LEU A 13 0.34 8.72 14.91
N ARG A 14 -0.74 8.33 14.26
CA ARG A 14 -0.75 7.32 13.20
C ARG A 14 -1.16 7.94 11.86
N PRO A 15 -0.75 7.36 10.73
CA PRO A 15 -1.25 7.76 9.42
C PRO A 15 -2.79 7.82 9.37
N GLY A 16 -3.31 8.99 8.99
CA GLY A 16 -4.75 9.28 8.96
C GLY A 16 -5.30 9.95 10.20
N ASP A 17 -4.54 10.07 11.29
CA ASP A 17 -4.98 10.78 12.49
C ASP A 17 -5.04 12.30 12.23
N GLN A 18 -6.03 12.95 12.84
CA GLN A 18 -6.12 14.39 12.84
C GLN A 18 -5.22 14.97 13.93
N LEU A 19 -4.36 15.92 13.54
CA LEU A 19 -3.55 16.65 14.49
C LEU A 19 -4.43 17.58 15.35
N PRO A 20 -4.07 17.79 16.64
CA PRO A 20 -4.71 18.80 17.44
C PRO A 20 -4.63 20.18 16.77
N PRO A 21 -5.62 21.06 17.00
CA PRO A 21 -5.58 22.42 16.45
C PRO A 21 -4.31 23.18 16.84
N GLU A 22 -3.84 24.10 15.96
CA GLU A 22 -2.63 24.91 16.19
C GLU A 22 -2.52 25.49 17.61
N ARG A 23 -3.67 25.90 18.21
CA ARG A 23 -3.70 26.44 19.56
C ARG A 23 -3.33 25.39 20.61
N ALA A 24 -3.89 24.19 20.48
CA ALA A 24 -3.60 23.09 21.41
C ALA A 24 -2.15 22.62 21.30
N LEU A 25 -1.63 22.52 20.07
CA LEU A 25 -0.22 22.20 19.83
C LEU A 25 0.73 23.26 20.40
N ALA A 26 0.37 24.55 20.28
CA ALA A 26 1.16 25.64 20.85
C ALA A 26 1.22 25.58 22.38
N GLU A 27 0.08 25.29 23.04
CA GLU A 27 0.01 25.06 24.47
C GLU A 27 0.77 23.82 24.92
N GLN A 28 0.60 22.69 24.22
CA GLN A 28 1.26 21.42 24.52
C GLN A 28 2.78 21.50 24.38
N PHE A 29 3.27 22.15 23.34
CA PHE A 29 4.70 22.25 23.05
C PHE A 29 5.36 23.50 23.64
N GLN A 30 4.60 24.36 24.34
CA GLN A 30 5.06 25.62 24.95
C GLN A 30 5.79 26.53 23.93
N VAL A 31 5.23 26.68 22.74
CA VAL A 31 5.76 27.52 21.66
C VAL A 31 4.69 28.49 21.14
N SER A 32 5.09 29.45 20.31
CA SER A 32 4.13 30.38 19.71
C SER A 32 3.26 29.67 18.65
N ARG A 33 2.01 30.15 18.46
CA ARG A 33 1.15 29.65 17.35
C ARG A 33 1.78 29.87 15.97
N ALA A 34 2.58 30.92 15.80
CA ALA A 34 3.31 31.18 14.56
C ALA A 34 4.35 30.08 14.31
N SER A 35 5.09 29.66 15.34
CA SER A 35 6.07 28.56 15.24
C SER A 35 5.40 27.23 14.91
N VAL A 36 4.22 26.94 15.49
CA VAL A 36 3.46 25.74 15.16
C VAL A 36 3.02 25.78 13.70
N ARG A 37 2.49 26.90 13.23
CA ARG A 37 2.04 27.05 11.84
C ARG A 37 3.18 26.86 10.85
N GLU A 38 4.35 27.41 11.16
CA GLU A 38 5.54 27.25 10.31
C GLU A 38 6.02 25.80 10.28
N ALA A 39 6.02 25.13 11.44
CA ALA A 39 6.35 23.70 11.51
C ALA A 39 5.35 22.84 10.72
N LEU A 40 4.03 23.11 10.83
CA LEU A 40 3.01 22.40 10.08
C LEU A 40 3.15 22.62 8.56
N ARG A 41 3.44 23.85 8.13
CA ARG A 41 3.74 24.13 6.70
C ARG A 41 4.96 23.38 6.21
N SER A 42 6.02 23.32 7.01
CA SER A 42 7.23 22.56 6.66
C SER A 42 6.92 21.06 6.56
N LEU A 43 6.16 20.51 7.50
CA LEU A 43 5.72 19.10 7.47
C LEU A 43 4.77 18.82 6.30
N GLU A 44 3.96 19.79 5.89
CA GLU A 44 3.09 19.68 4.71
C GLU A 44 3.91 19.69 3.41
N LEU A 45 4.92 20.55 3.31
CA LEU A 45 5.88 20.55 2.19
C LEU A 45 6.67 19.24 2.10
N LEU A 46 7.01 18.64 3.25
CA LEU A 46 7.67 17.34 3.33
C LEU A 46 6.71 16.16 3.12
N GLY A 47 5.40 16.45 2.94
CA GLY A 47 4.39 15.41 2.73
C GLY A 47 4.07 14.55 3.95
N VAL A 48 4.51 14.97 5.14
CA VAL A 48 4.24 14.27 6.41
C VAL A 48 2.80 14.49 6.88
N VAL A 49 2.26 15.68 6.61
CA VAL A 49 0.88 16.03 6.94
C VAL A 49 0.16 16.63 5.73
N GLU A 50 -1.15 16.66 5.75
CA GLU A 50 -2.00 17.34 4.78
C GLU A 50 -3.03 18.22 5.49
N THR A 51 -3.25 19.43 4.98
CA THR A 51 -4.28 20.33 5.49
C THR A 51 -5.51 20.25 4.59
N ARG A 52 -6.66 19.89 5.19
CA ARG A 52 -7.95 19.86 4.49
C ARG A 52 -8.74 21.12 4.81
N ALA A 53 -9.22 21.80 3.77
CA ALA A 53 -9.99 23.04 3.93
C ALA A 53 -11.22 22.81 4.85
N GLY A 54 -11.29 23.51 5.97
CA GLY A 54 -12.35 23.35 6.97
C GLY A 54 -12.28 22.08 7.83
N GLY A 55 -11.38 21.15 7.54
CA GLY A 55 -11.28 19.84 8.22
C GLY A 55 -10.10 19.72 9.19
N GLY A 56 -9.09 20.61 9.11
CA GLY A 56 -7.90 20.54 9.93
C GLY A 56 -6.71 19.88 9.24
N THR A 57 -5.65 19.59 10.01
CA THR A 57 -4.42 18.97 9.54
C THR A 57 -4.40 17.49 9.94
N PHE A 58 -4.07 16.63 9.01
CA PHE A 58 -4.04 15.18 9.19
C PHE A 58 -2.65 14.63 8.90
N VAL A 59 -2.26 13.56 9.60
CA VAL A 59 -1.08 12.78 9.25
C VAL A 59 -1.32 12.08 7.91
N ARG A 60 -0.42 12.25 6.96
CA ARG A 60 -0.58 11.66 5.63
C ARG A 60 -0.49 10.14 5.69
N ARG A 61 -1.40 9.48 4.97
CA ARG A 61 -1.43 8.01 4.87
C ARG A 61 -0.55 7.46 3.76
N THR A 62 -0.10 8.32 2.86
CA THR A 62 0.56 7.91 1.61
C THR A 62 1.95 8.52 1.49
N VAL A 63 2.80 7.81 0.75
CA VAL A 63 4.09 8.30 0.26
C VAL A 63 3.93 9.72 -0.29
N PRO A 64 4.87 10.65 -0.02
CA PRO A 64 4.83 11.99 -0.57
C PRO A 64 4.58 11.94 -2.08
N GLU A 65 3.64 12.75 -2.57
CA GLU A 65 3.30 12.81 -4.01
C GLU A 65 4.53 13.02 -4.88
N ASP A 66 5.54 13.71 -4.34
CA ASP A 66 6.80 14.00 -5.01
C ASP A 66 7.65 12.73 -5.26
N LEU A 67 7.45 11.68 -4.46
CA LEU A 67 8.06 10.36 -4.69
C LEU A 67 7.10 9.41 -5.45
N ALA A 68 5.81 9.46 -5.13
CA ALA A 68 4.80 8.63 -5.78
C ALA A 68 4.62 9.02 -7.25
N ARG A 69 4.58 10.33 -7.56
CA ARG A 69 4.34 10.83 -8.92
C ARG A 69 5.42 10.42 -9.93
N PRO A 70 6.74 10.56 -9.67
CA PRO A 70 7.77 10.06 -10.58
C PRO A 70 7.68 8.57 -10.82
N LEU A 71 7.44 7.77 -9.78
CA LEU A 71 7.35 6.32 -9.90
C LEU A 71 6.04 5.89 -10.60
N SER A 72 4.92 6.54 -10.29
CA SER A 72 3.66 6.35 -11.01
C SER A 72 3.80 6.70 -12.49
N ASN A 73 4.49 7.80 -12.81
CA ASN A 73 4.78 8.18 -14.18
C ASN A 73 5.74 7.20 -14.88
N LEU A 74 6.70 6.64 -14.14
CA LEU A 74 7.60 5.60 -14.65
C LEU A 74 6.79 4.36 -15.04
N ILE A 75 5.92 3.88 -14.16
CA ILE A 75 5.05 2.73 -14.38
C ILE A 75 4.06 2.99 -15.53
N ALA A 76 3.48 4.20 -15.61
CA ALA A 76 2.57 4.60 -16.68
C ALA A 76 3.26 4.72 -18.07
N ARG A 77 4.58 4.92 -18.12
CA ARG A 77 5.36 5.10 -19.37
C ARG A 77 5.77 3.82 -20.07
N GLY A 78 5.29 2.64 -19.66
CA GLY A 78 5.51 1.40 -20.39
C GLY A 78 6.16 0.28 -19.57
N HIS A 79 6.25 0.43 -18.24
CA HIS A 79 6.57 -0.71 -17.39
C HIS A 79 5.35 -1.62 -17.32
N THR A 80 5.59 -2.88 -17.55
CA THR A 80 4.52 -3.88 -17.53
C THR A 80 4.14 -4.19 -16.09
N LEU A 81 2.92 -4.65 -15.88
CA LEU A 81 2.49 -5.18 -14.60
C LEU A 81 3.44 -6.30 -14.09
N THR A 82 4.09 -6.99 -15.03
CA THR A 82 5.13 -7.99 -14.76
C THR A 82 6.33 -7.39 -14.03
N ASP A 83 6.82 -6.21 -14.46
CA ASP A 83 7.96 -5.52 -13.81
C ASP A 83 7.61 -5.14 -12.37
N VAL A 84 6.37 -4.72 -12.14
CA VAL A 84 5.88 -4.37 -10.79
C VAL A 84 5.83 -5.61 -9.89
N ILE A 85 5.36 -6.76 -10.41
CA ILE A 85 5.33 -8.03 -9.68
C ILE A 85 6.74 -8.51 -9.37
N GLU A 86 7.68 -8.35 -10.30
CA GLU A 86 9.08 -8.70 -10.09
C GLU A 86 9.69 -7.89 -8.93
N VAL A 87 9.50 -6.58 -8.92
CA VAL A 87 9.96 -5.70 -7.82
C VAL A 87 9.31 -6.09 -6.48
N ARG A 88 8.01 -6.39 -6.46
CA ARG A 88 7.32 -6.91 -5.27
C ARG A 88 7.94 -8.20 -4.78
N GLY A 89 8.24 -9.13 -5.68
CA GLY A 89 8.88 -10.41 -5.39
C GLY A 89 10.27 -10.28 -4.77
N LEU A 90 10.99 -9.19 -5.06
CA LEU A 90 12.27 -8.88 -4.45
C LEU A 90 12.15 -8.23 -3.07
N ILE A 91 11.18 -7.34 -2.89
CA ILE A 91 11.08 -6.46 -1.71
C ILE A 91 10.19 -7.07 -0.62
N GLU A 92 8.98 -7.54 -0.95
CA GLU A 92 7.99 -7.97 0.06
C GLU A 92 8.46 -9.18 0.90
N PRO A 93 9.14 -10.19 0.35
CA PRO A 93 9.71 -11.28 1.16
C PRO A 93 10.75 -10.80 2.17
N ALA A 94 11.56 -9.80 1.81
CA ALA A 94 12.53 -9.20 2.71
C ALA A 94 11.85 -8.38 3.82
N ILE A 95 10.75 -7.68 3.50
CA ILE A 95 9.92 -6.97 4.47
C ILE A 95 9.29 -7.97 5.46
N ALA A 96 8.70 -9.07 4.99
CA ALA A 96 8.11 -10.11 5.85
C ALA A 96 9.15 -10.70 6.80
N ALA A 97 10.36 -11.01 6.32
CA ALA A 97 11.46 -11.48 7.14
C ALA A 97 11.92 -10.47 8.20
N ALA A 98 11.94 -9.18 7.85
CA ALA A 98 12.27 -8.11 8.79
C ALA A 98 11.17 -7.92 9.83
N ALA A 99 9.90 -8.02 9.42
CA ALA A 99 8.75 -7.95 10.30
C ALA A 99 8.75 -9.10 11.32
N ALA A 100 9.01 -10.34 10.91
CA ALA A 100 9.06 -11.50 11.80
C ALA A 100 10.01 -11.30 13.00
N LYS A 101 11.12 -10.57 12.80
CA LYS A 101 12.10 -10.27 13.85
C LYS A 101 11.67 -9.18 14.82
N ARG A 102 10.65 -8.37 14.50
CA ARG A 102 10.36 -7.09 15.17
C ARG A 102 8.90 -6.89 15.53
N ILE A 103 8.03 -7.75 15.03
CA ILE A 103 6.58 -7.66 15.24
C ILE A 103 6.24 -7.82 16.71
N ARG A 104 5.29 -7.03 17.17
CA ARG A 104 4.83 -7.02 18.55
C ARG A 104 3.53 -7.83 18.70
N PRO A 105 3.20 -8.27 19.93
CA PRO A 105 1.96 -9.03 20.19
C PRO A 105 0.69 -8.28 19.77
N ASP A 106 0.62 -6.95 19.98
CA ASP A 106 -0.51 -6.11 19.60
C ASP A 106 -0.71 -6.08 18.06
N GLU A 107 0.38 -6.06 17.31
CA GLU A 107 0.35 -6.09 15.84
C GLU A 107 -0.06 -7.47 15.31
N LEU A 108 0.35 -8.54 15.97
CA LEU A 108 -0.11 -9.90 15.64
C LEU A 108 -1.62 -10.04 15.88
N ASP A 109 -2.16 -9.48 16.97
CA ASP A 109 -3.59 -9.47 17.24
C ASP A 109 -4.37 -8.68 16.19
N GLU A 110 -3.83 -7.55 15.73
CA GLU A 110 -4.40 -6.77 14.64
C GLU A 110 -4.40 -7.55 13.32
N LEU A 111 -3.29 -8.21 12.95
CA LEU A 111 -3.20 -9.06 11.75
C LEU A 111 -4.24 -10.19 11.78
N ARG A 112 -4.41 -10.87 12.94
CA ARG A 112 -5.47 -11.89 13.11
C ARG A 112 -6.86 -11.30 12.88
N GLY A 113 -7.09 -10.09 13.38
CA GLY A 113 -8.35 -9.34 13.18
C GLY A 113 -8.62 -9.06 11.71
N ILE A 114 -7.61 -8.58 10.99
CA ILE A 114 -7.69 -8.29 9.55
C ILE A 114 -8.01 -9.56 8.76
N LEU A 115 -7.33 -10.68 9.03
CA LEU A 115 -7.59 -11.94 8.31
C LEU A 115 -8.98 -12.52 8.61
N ARG A 116 -9.52 -12.35 9.82
CA ARG A 116 -10.91 -12.73 10.11
C ARG A 116 -11.88 -11.90 9.29
N GLN A 117 -11.72 -10.58 9.24
CA GLN A 117 -12.54 -9.69 8.42
C GLN A 117 -12.44 -10.03 6.93
N GLN A 118 -11.24 -10.33 6.43
CA GLN A 118 -11.02 -10.78 5.06
C GLN A 118 -11.80 -12.08 4.78
N ALA A 119 -11.72 -13.08 5.65
CA ALA A 119 -12.44 -14.34 5.51
C ALA A 119 -13.96 -14.15 5.52
N GLU A 120 -14.48 -13.30 6.41
CA GLU A 120 -15.92 -12.98 6.48
C GLU A 120 -16.41 -12.30 5.19
N LYS A 121 -15.66 -11.33 4.66
CA LYS A 121 -15.98 -10.68 3.39
C LYS A 121 -15.96 -11.64 2.21
N ILE A 122 -14.94 -12.52 2.15
CA ILE A 122 -14.86 -13.58 1.13
C ILE A 122 -16.09 -14.50 1.20
N ALA A 123 -16.45 -14.97 2.39
CA ALA A 123 -17.62 -15.83 2.59
C ALA A 123 -18.95 -15.14 2.20
N ALA A 124 -19.02 -13.82 2.38
CA ALA A 124 -20.17 -13.00 1.99
C ALA A 124 -20.17 -12.58 0.51
N GLY A 125 -19.16 -12.93 -0.27
CA GLY A 125 -18.99 -12.49 -1.67
C GLY A 125 -18.72 -10.98 -1.82
N LEU A 126 -18.19 -10.33 -0.76
CA LEU A 126 -17.86 -8.92 -0.74
C LEU A 126 -16.40 -8.68 -1.11
N SER A 127 -16.08 -7.46 -1.54
CA SER A 127 -14.69 -7.05 -1.77
C SER A 127 -13.89 -7.04 -0.47
N TYR A 128 -12.71 -7.64 -0.50
CA TYR A 128 -11.75 -7.70 0.61
C TYR A 128 -10.44 -6.92 0.31
N ALA A 129 -10.44 -6.08 -0.71
CA ALA A 129 -9.26 -5.35 -1.15
C ALA A 129 -8.69 -4.41 -0.07
N GLU A 130 -9.54 -3.90 0.81
CA GLU A 130 -9.15 -3.05 1.93
C GLU A 130 -8.39 -3.87 2.98
N GLU A 131 -8.89 -5.05 3.36
CA GLU A 131 -8.25 -5.95 4.31
C GLU A 131 -6.92 -6.47 3.77
N ASP A 132 -6.87 -6.83 2.49
CA ASP A 132 -5.65 -7.22 1.79
C ASP A 132 -4.58 -6.11 1.87
N THR A 133 -4.97 -4.87 1.60
CA THR A 133 -4.08 -3.71 1.69
C THR A 133 -3.58 -3.49 3.12
N ARG A 134 -4.50 -3.47 4.11
CA ARG A 134 -4.15 -3.28 5.52
C ARG A 134 -3.21 -4.36 6.05
N PHE A 135 -3.39 -5.62 5.63
CA PHE A 135 -2.52 -6.72 6.01
C PHE A 135 -1.07 -6.46 5.59
N HIS A 136 -0.85 -6.10 4.33
CA HIS A 136 0.48 -5.80 3.83
C HIS A 136 1.08 -4.52 4.43
N GLU A 137 0.28 -3.47 4.62
CA GLU A 137 0.72 -2.22 5.27
C GLU A 137 1.21 -2.47 6.70
N LEU A 138 0.49 -3.28 7.47
CA LEU A 138 0.86 -3.60 8.86
C LEU A 138 2.14 -4.43 8.93
N ILE A 139 2.34 -5.39 8.03
CA ILE A 139 3.61 -6.12 7.91
C ILE A 139 4.75 -5.17 7.56
N GLY A 140 4.51 -4.24 6.63
CA GLY A 140 5.48 -3.20 6.30
C GLY A 140 5.89 -2.38 7.51
N GLN A 141 4.92 -1.90 8.29
CA GLN A 141 5.16 -1.13 9.53
C GLN A 141 5.92 -1.97 10.57
N ALA A 142 5.56 -3.24 10.74
CA ALA A 142 6.22 -4.16 11.66
C ALA A 142 7.70 -4.42 11.29
N ALA A 143 8.08 -4.24 10.03
CA ALA A 143 9.49 -4.33 9.60
C ALA A 143 10.38 -3.23 10.19
N ARG A 144 9.80 -2.12 10.73
CA ARG A 144 10.53 -1.00 11.36
C ARG A 144 11.64 -0.43 10.47
N ASN A 145 11.37 -0.32 9.18
CA ASN A 145 12.26 0.31 8.20
C ASN A 145 11.43 1.23 7.30
N GLU A 146 11.37 2.51 7.67
CA GLU A 146 10.56 3.51 6.99
C GLU A 146 10.89 3.67 5.51
N LEU A 147 12.15 3.52 5.14
CA LEU A 147 12.56 3.60 3.73
C LEU A 147 11.94 2.44 2.92
N LEU A 148 11.97 1.21 3.44
CA LEU A 148 11.31 0.07 2.79
C LEU A 148 9.79 0.25 2.71
N VAL A 149 9.17 0.74 3.79
CA VAL A 149 7.72 1.05 3.82
C VAL A 149 7.36 2.10 2.78
N THR A 150 8.17 3.15 2.69
CA THR A 150 7.98 4.22 1.71
C THR A 150 8.09 3.69 0.28
N MET A 151 9.13 2.92 -0.03
CA MET A 151 9.35 2.36 -1.37
C MET A 151 8.21 1.42 -1.79
N ILE A 152 7.80 0.50 -0.92
CA ILE A 152 6.73 -0.44 -1.25
C ILE A 152 5.36 0.22 -1.27
N GLY A 153 5.12 1.22 -0.43
CA GLY A 153 3.89 1.99 -0.39
C GLY A 153 3.55 2.65 -1.72
N VAL A 154 4.56 3.20 -2.43
CA VAL A 154 4.39 3.74 -3.79
C VAL A 154 3.89 2.67 -4.76
N ILE A 155 4.45 1.46 -4.67
CA ILE A 155 4.05 0.33 -5.51
C ILE A 155 2.62 -0.09 -5.20
N TRP A 156 2.25 -0.15 -3.92
CA TRP A 156 0.89 -0.49 -3.52
C TRP A 156 -0.15 0.56 -3.95
N ASP A 157 0.19 1.85 -3.88
CA ASP A 157 -0.70 2.92 -4.35
C ASP A 157 -0.94 2.86 -5.85
N VAL A 158 0.09 2.57 -6.63
CA VAL A 158 -0.04 2.37 -8.09
C VAL A 158 -0.92 1.16 -8.41
N LEU A 159 -0.82 0.09 -7.63
CA LEU A 159 -1.61 -1.13 -7.83
C LEU A 159 -3.03 -1.03 -7.26
N ARG A 160 -3.35 -0.02 -6.45
CA ARG A 160 -4.64 0.10 -5.75
C ARG A 160 -5.83 0.02 -6.71
N SER A 161 -5.79 0.77 -7.79
CA SER A 161 -6.86 0.78 -8.82
C SER A 161 -6.96 -0.54 -9.60
N SER A 162 -5.85 -1.28 -9.70
CA SER A 162 -5.80 -2.58 -10.37
C SER A 162 -6.26 -3.71 -9.44
N ARG A 163 -5.99 -3.62 -8.12
CA ARG A 163 -6.36 -4.66 -7.14
C ARG A 163 -7.85 -4.96 -7.12
N GLU A 164 -8.72 -3.94 -7.14
CA GLU A 164 -10.18 -4.15 -7.15
C GLU A 164 -10.64 -5.01 -8.33
N GLN A 165 -10.01 -4.89 -9.49
CA GLN A 165 -10.32 -5.68 -10.67
C GLN A 165 -9.74 -7.10 -10.61
N TRP A 166 -8.61 -7.29 -9.91
CA TRP A 166 -7.83 -8.51 -9.92
C TRP A 166 -8.19 -9.49 -8.79
N LEU A 167 -8.72 -9.00 -7.66
CA LEU A 167 -9.06 -9.81 -6.49
C LEU A 167 -10.46 -10.45 -6.56
N GLN A 168 -11.25 -10.18 -7.62
CA GLN A 168 -12.68 -10.50 -7.65
C GLN A 168 -13.04 -11.96 -8.01
N THR A 169 -12.08 -12.88 -8.19
CA THR A 169 -12.43 -14.28 -8.43
C THR A 169 -12.38 -15.09 -7.13
N ASN A 170 -13.40 -15.96 -6.91
CA ASN A 170 -13.47 -16.80 -5.71
C ASN A 170 -12.24 -17.67 -5.50
N GLU A 171 -11.65 -18.19 -6.58
CA GLU A 171 -10.44 -19.02 -6.51
C GLU A 171 -9.24 -18.25 -5.95
N ARG A 172 -9.11 -16.97 -6.31
CA ARG A 172 -8.06 -16.08 -5.81
C ARG A 172 -8.29 -15.67 -4.37
N ALA A 173 -9.55 -15.43 -4.00
CA ALA A 173 -9.90 -15.06 -2.65
C ALA A 173 -9.42 -16.11 -1.65
N HIS A 174 -9.68 -17.40 -1.92
CA HIS A 174 -9.23 -18.51 -1.08
C HIS A 174 -7.71 -18.67 -1.10
N SER A 175 -7.09 -18.59 -2.28
CA SER A 175 -5.63 -18.66 -2.39
C SER A 175 -4.91 -17.51 -1.66
N SER A 176 -5.49 -16.31 -1.66
CA SER A 176 -4.95 -15.14 -0.94
C SER A 176 -5.01 -15.34 0.56
N ILE A 177 -6.17 -15.73 1.10
CA ILE A 177 -6.32 -15.92 2.56
C ILE A 177 -5.41 -17.03 3.09
N ASP A 178 -5.27 -18.15 2.36
CA ASP A 178 -4.37 -19.25 2.74
C ASP A 178 -2.90 -18.81 2.73
N ALA A 179 -2.50 -17.97 1.76
CA ALA A 179 -1.15 -17.43 1.72
C ALA A 179 -0.89 -16.45 2.87
N HIS A 180 -1.84 -15.57 3.17
CA HIS A 180 -1.75 -14.65 4.31
C HIS A 180 -1.68 -15.38 5.65
N GLN A 181 -2.43 -16.47 5.83
CA GLN A 181 -2.36 -17.31 7.04
C GLN A 181 -0.97 -17.92 7.22
N ARG A 182 -0.32 -18.37 6.14
CA ARG A 182 1.06 -18.88 6.20
C ARG A 182 2.06 -17.79 6.59
N ILE A 183 1.89 -16.58 6.06
CA ILE A 183 2.73 -15.45 6.47
C ILE A 183 2.50 -15.15 7.95
N LEU A 184 1.25 -15.05 8.41
CA LEU A 184 0.94 -14.80 9.81
C LEU A 184 1.55 -15.86 10.73
N ALA A 185 1.43 -17.13 10.41
CA ALA A 185 2.02 -18.22 11.19
C ALA A 185 3.54 -18.09 11.34
N ALA A 186 4.24 -17.69 10.27
CA ALA A 186 5.67 -17.43 10.33
C ALA A 186 6.03 -16.20 11.17
N LEU A 187 5.20 -15.15 11.14
CA LEU A 187 5.35 -13.95 11.98
C LEU A 187 5.14 -14.29 13.46
N GLU A 188 4.13 -15.11 13.79
CA GLU A 188 3.84 -15.59 15.15
C GLU A 188 4.98 -16.45 15.72
N ALA A 189 5.62 -17.24 14.85
CA ALA A 189 6.80 -18.01 15.21
C ALA A 189 8.09 -17.18 15.30
N HIS A 190 8.05 -15.90 14.94
CA HIS A 190 9.23 -15.03 14.75
C HIS A 190 10.28 -15.66 13.82
N ASP A 191 9.85 -16.52 12.89
CA ASP A 191 10.70 -17.20 11.92
C ASP A 191 10.87 -16.35 10.65
N ALA A 192 12.00 -15.67 10.56
CA ALA A 192 12.29 -14.77 9.45
C ALA A 192 12.46 -15.51 8.10
N ASP A 193 12.96 -16.73 8.12
CA ASP A 193 13.16 -17.51 6.89
C ASP A 193 11.83 -18.09 6.39
N ALA A 194 11.00 -18.61 7.28
CA ALA A 194 9.65 -19.02 6.96
C ALA A 194 8.80 -17.84 6.46
N ALA A 195 8.90 -16.66 7.07
CA ALA A 195 8.20 -15.46 6.64
C ALA A 195 8.63 -14.99 5.24
N ARG A 196 9.95 -15.08 4.95
CA ARG A 196 10.48 -14.77 3.61
C ARG A 196 9.94 -15.73 2.56
N ILE A 197 9.93 -17.03 2.85
CA ILE A 197 9.45 -18.06 1.92
C ILE A 197 7.95 -17.87 1.68
N ALA A 198 7.15 -17.72 2.74
CA ALA A 198 5.70 -17.52 2.63
C ALA A 198 5.36 -16.24 1.84
N GLY A 199 6.09 -15.14 2.07
CA GLY A 199 5.95 -13.90 1.31
C GLY A 199 6.30 -14.07 -0.18
N ALA A 200 7.39 -14.77 -0.49
CA ALA A 200 7.80 -15.05 -1.87
C ALA A 200 6.75 -15.91 -2.60
N ASP A 201 6.25 -16.96 -1.94
CA ASP A 201 5.21 -17.82 -2.50
C ASP A 201 3.90 -17.08 -2.75
N HIS A 202 3.52 -16.17 -1.82
CA HIS A 202 2.36 -15.30 -2.00
C HIS A 202 2.49 -14.44 -3.25
N ILE A 203 3.60 -13.69 -3.41
CA ILE A 203 3.79 -12.79 -4.57
C ILE A 203 3.90 -13.56 -5.87
N ARG A 204 4.53 -14.75 -5.87
CA ARG A 204 4.58 -15.62 -7.04
C ARG A 204 3.17 -16.06 -7.47
N ALA A 205 2.33 -16.51 -6.53
CA ALA A 205 0.95 -16.91 -6.83
C ALA A 205 0.10 -15.74 -7.36
N VAL A 206 0.30 -14.53 -6.83
CA VAL A 206 -0.32 -13.30 -7.35
C VAL A 206 0.13 -13.04 -8.78
N GLY A 207 1.44 -13.15 -9.08
CA GLY A 207 2.00 -12.95 -10.40
C GLY A 207 1.47 -13.94 -11.44
N GLU A 208 1.48 -15.24 -11.14
CA GLU A 208 0.95 -16.29 -12.00
C GLU A 208 -0.53 -16.07 -12.32
N GLY A 209 -1.31 -15.72 -11.31
CA GLY A 209 -2.72 -15.42 -11.49
C GLY A 209 -2.96 -14.19 -12.37
N ILE A 210 -2.15 -13.14 -12.28
CA ILE A 210 -2.23 -11.94 -13.11
C ILE A 210 -1.87 -12.27 -14.57
N LEU A 211 -0.78 -13.00 -14.79
CA LEU A 211 -0.36 -13.41 -16.14
C LEU A 211 -1.42 -14.26 -16.83
N LYS A 212 -2.08 -15.16 -16.10
CA LYS A 212 -3.19 -15.97 -16.62
C LYS A 212 -4.34 -15.10 -17.12
N LEU A 213 -4.74 -14.08 -16.34
CA LEU A 213 -5.82 -13.16 -16.74
C LEU A 213 -5.46 -12.29 -17.95
N ILE A 214 -4.19 -11.88 -18.07
CA ILE A 214 -3.72 -11.13 -19.25
C ILE A 214 -3.82 -12.01 -20.49
N ALA A 215 -3.43 -13.28 -20.39
CA ALA A 215 -3.47 -14.24 -21.51
C ALA A 215 -4.92 -14.58 -21.94
N GLU A 216 -5.87 -14.58 -21.00
CA GLU A 216 -7.28 -14.89 -21.26
C GLU A 216 -8.10 -13.70 -21.80
N ARG A 217 -7.57 -12.47 -21.79
CA ARG A 217 -8.25 -11.30 -22.38
C ARG A 217 -8.20 -11.40 -23.92
N PRO A 218 -9.36 -11.43 -24.61
CA PRO A 218 -9.37 -11.38 -26.06
C PRO A 218 -8.73 -10.08 -26.52
N GLN A 219 -7.74 -10.15 -27.40
CA GLN A 219 -7.19 -8.99 -28.08
C GLN A 219 -8.29 -8.39 -28.95
N THR A 220 -8.93 -7.32 -28.50
CA THR A 220 -9.77 -6.49 -29.34
C THR A 220 -8.85 -5.78 -30.33
N HIS A 221 -8.68 -6.38 -31.49
CA HIS A 221 -8.04 -5.73 -32.63
C HIS A 221 -8.88 -4.51 -33.01
N ALA A 222 -8.37 -3.32 -32.70
CA ALA A 222 -8.81 -2.07 -33.32
C ALA A 222 -8.33 -2.07 -34.78
N GLY A 223 -9.01 -2.86 -35.61
CA GLY A 223 -8.87 -2.82 -37.05
C GLY A 223 -9.72 -1.72 -37.62
N THR A 224 -9.26 -0.49 -37.63
CA THR A 224 -9.83 0.56 -38.47
C THR A 224 -9.06 0.55 -39.79
N GLN A 225 -9.53 -0.23 -40.73
CA GLN A 225 -9.21 -0.04 -42.12
C GLN A 225 -9.96 1.22 -42.63
N ALA A 226 -9.26 2.31 -42.72
CA ALA A 226 -9.69 3.44 -43.50
C ALA A 226 -9.48 3.12 -45.01
N THR A 227 -10.50 2.55 -45.63
CA THR A 227 -10.55 2.49 -47.12
C THR A 227 -10.85 3.90 -47.65
N GLY A 228 -9.77 4.63 -48.00
CA GLY A 228 -9.89 5.84 -48.77
C GLY A 228 -10.29 5.52 -50.20
N THR A 229 -11.55 5.77 -50.53
CA THR A 229 -12.03 5.77 -51.92
C THR A 229 -11.66 7.10 -52.55
N VAL A 230 -10.65 7.05 -53.40
CA VAL A 230 -10.32 8.17 -54.29
C VAL A 230 -11.37 8.17 -55.44
N GLY A 231 -12.34 9.07 -55.37
CA GLY A 231 -13.25 9.39 -56.45
C GLY A 231 -12.54 10.29 -57.46
N ARG A 232 -12.19 9.77 -58.65
CA ARG A 232 -11.94 10.54 -59.85
C ARG A 232 -13.29 10.88 -60.48
N GLY A 233 -13.49 12.13 -60.78
CA GLY A 233 -14.66 12.62 -61.56
C GLY A 233 -14.31 13.97 -62.18
N ALA A 234 -14.09 13.91 -63.49
CA ALA A 234 -14.31 14.89 -64.57
C ALA A 234 -14.42 16.35 -64.20
#